data_b1a85a55556c7edfc8df6e84f8f96c23
#
_entry.id   b1a85a55556c7edfc8df6e84f8f96c23
#
_cell.length_a   1.000
_cell.length_b   1.000
_cell.length_c   1.000
_cell.angle_alpha   90.00
_cell.angle_beta   90.00
_cell.angle_gamma   90.00
#
_symmetry.space_group_name_H-M   'P 1'
#
loop_
_entity.id
_entity.type
_entity.pdbx_description
1 polymer ?
#
loop_
_entity_poly.entity_id
_entity_poly.type
_entity_poly.pdbx_seq_one_letter_code
_entity_poly.pdbx_strand_id
1 'polypeptide(L)'
;PWLQECSNRVIESGDLVAFDTDMVGPYGYCADISRTFVEGGKFSDEQRRLYSLATEHIQHNKELIKTGTSFREFAEKSWVLPDNCYHNHYPCMIHGIGLCDEWPFIAYPNKDFSNADFSGHFEENMTICVETYIGEVGGKEGVKLEDQYRVTSNGLEQLSSFPLEQLT
;
A
#
# COMPACT_ATOMS: atom_id res chain seq x y z
N PRO A 1 5.24 -6.16 -12.98
CA PRO A 1 4.97 -6.75 -11.68
C PRO A 1 5.63 -5.92 -10.58
N TRP A 2 4.98 -5.78 -9.45
CA TRP A 2 5.44 -5.01 -8.30
C TRP A 2 6.70 -5.59 -7.64
N LEU A 3 6.94 -6.89 -7.77
CA LEU A 3 8.17 -7.57 -7.33
C LEU A 3 9.33 -7.30 -8.30
N GLN A 4 9.77 -6.06 -8.39
CA GLN A 4 10.93 -5.72 -9.20
C GLN A 4 12.07 -5.28 -8.29
N GLU A 5 13.11 -6.09 -8.25
CA GLU A 5 14.37 -5.69 -7.66
C GLU A 5 15.04 -4.59 -8.51
N CYS A 6 15.91 -3.83 -7.87
CA CYS A 6 16.73 -2.86 -8.57
C CYS A 6 17.47 -3.49 -9.75
N SER A 7 17.50 -2.81 -10.87
CA SER A 7 18.20 -3.25 -12.08
C SER A 7 19.24 -2.25 -12.51
N ASN A 8 20.01 -2.60 -13.54
CA ASN A 8 20.96 -1.68 -14.19
C ASN A 8 20.29 -0.73 -15.20
N ARG A 9 18.96 -0.71 -15.28
CA ARG A 9 18.23 0.19 -16.17
C ARG A 9 18.46 1.63 -15.70
N VAL A 10 18.84 2.48 -16.65
CA VAL A 10 18.91 3.93 -16.42
C VAL A 10 17.50 4.48 -16.45
N ILE A 11 17.16 5.28 -15.44
CA ILE A 11 15.86 5.96 -15.37
C ILE A 11 15.86 7.07 -16.44
N GLU A 12 14.80 7.10 -17.23
CA GLU A 12 14.63 8.06 -18.34
C GLU A 12 13.43 8.98 -18.05
N SER A 13 13.40 10.13 -18.71
CA SER A 13 12.30 11.08 -18.56
C SER A 13 10.95 10.45 -18.91
N GLY A 14 9.99 10.58 -17.99
CA GLY A 14 8.67 9.96 -18.07
C GLY A 14 8.56 8.60 -17.40
N ASP A 15 9.65 8.00 -16.94
CA ASP A 15 9.61 6.76 -16.17
C ASP A 15 8.97 7.00 -14.79
N LEU A 16 8.16 6.04 -14.34
CA LEU A 16 7.74 5.96 -12.95
C LEU A 16 8.82 5.29 -12.12
N VAL A 17 9.11 5.88 -10.97
CA VAL A 17 10.00 5.35 -9.96
C VAL A 17 9.19 5.13 -8.68
N ALA A 18 8.84 3.89 -8.40
CA ALA A 18 8.28 3.51 -7.12
C ALA A 18 9.43 3.35 -6.11
N PHE A 19 9.34 4.06 -5.03
CA PHE A 19 10.31 4.02 -3.93
C PHE A 19 9.60 3.44 -2.71
N ASP A 20 10.06 2.28 -2.28
CA ASP A 20 9.63 1.55 -1.10
C ASP A 20 10.76 1.54 -0.08
N THR A 21 10.47 1.76 1.21
CA THR A 21 11.55 2.10 2.13
C THR A 21 12.02 0.96 3.02
N ASP A 22 11.17 0.10 3.52
CA ASP A 22 11.50 -1.05 4.38
C ASP A 22 12.70 -0.80 5.34
N MET A 23 12.69 0.31 6.04
CA MET A 23 13.85 0.76 6.81
C MET A 23 13.82 0.25 8.24
N VAL A 24 14.97 -0.20 8.73
CA VAL A 24 15.17 -0.46 10.15
C VAL A 24 15.78 0.76 10.81
N GLY A 25 15.01 1.39 11.68
CA GLY A 25 15.41 2.57 12.43
C GLY A 25 16.12 2.28 13.75
N PRO A 26 16.29 3.30 14.60
CA PRO A 26 16.88 3.16 15.93
C PRO A 26 16.17 2.11 16.78
N TYR A 27 16.93 1.35 17.54
CA TYR A 27 16.45 0.27 18.43
C TYR A 27 15.77 -0.91 17.72
N GLY A 28 15.90 -1.03 16.38
CA GLY A 28 15.30 -2.11 15.60
C GLY A 28 13.84 -1.88 15.22
N TYR A 29 13.30 -0.68 15.42
CA TYR A 29 11.96 -0.34 14.92
C TYR A 29 11.98 -0.11 13.41
N CYS A 30 11.09 -0.81 12.72
CA CYS A 30 10.88 -0.65 11.28
C CYS A 30 10.02 0.58 10.98
N ALA A 31 10.27 1.17 9.82
CA ALA A 31 9.45 2.23 9.25
C ALA A 31 9.32 1.99 7.75
N ASP A 32 8.09 2.06 7.26
CA ASP A 32 7.77 1.79 5.88
C ASP A 32 6.82 2.82 5.29
N ILE A 33 7.18 3.32 4.12
CA ILE A 33 6.37 4.22 3.33
C ILE A 33 6.74 4.09 1.86
N SER A 34 5.75 4.00 0.99
CA SER A 34 5.99 3.97 -0.45
C SER A 34 5.44 5.19 -1.14
N ARG A 35 6.21 5.70 -2.10
CA ARG A 35 5.79 6.76 -3.01
C ARG A 35 6.22 6.46 -4.43
N THR A 36 5.41 6.89 -5.37
CA THR A 36 5.74 6.79 -6.80
C THR A 36 5.95 8.18 -7.37
N PHE A 37 7.09 8.37 -7.99
CA PHE A 37 7.52 9.60 -8.62
C PHE A 37 7.55 9.43 -10.13
N VAL A 38 7.51 10.54 -10.88
CA VAL A 38 7.81 10.53 -12.30
C VAL A 38 9.09 11.29 -12.54
N GLU A 39 10.06 10.70 -13.26
CA GLU A 39 11.23 11.43 -13.71
C GLU A 39 10.83 12.48 -14.74
N GLY A 40 11.36 13.70 -14.63
CA GLY A 40 11.02 14.85 -15.48
C GLY A 40 9.76 15.62 -15.04
N GLY A 41 9.11 15.25 -13.92
CA GLY A 41 8.10 16.06 -13.23
C GLY A 41 6.72 16.15 -13.88
N LYS A 42 6.38 15.30 -14.87
CA LYS A 42 5.07 15.32 -15.53
C LYS A 42 4.52 13.92 -15.72
N PHE A 43 3.50 13.59 -14.92
CA PHE A 43 2.73 12.39 -15.12
C PHE A 43 1.94 12.44 -16.44
N SER A 44 1.91 11.34 -17.18
CA SER A 44 0.97 11.12 -18.27
C SER A 44 -0.46 10.99 -17.75
N ASP A 45 -1.47 11.02 -18.62
CA ASP A 45 -2.86 10.83 -18.21
C ASP A 45 -3.10 9.44 -17.62
N GLU A 46 -2.45 8.42 -18.18
CA GLU A 46 -2.50 7.06 -17.66
C GLU A 46 -1.87 6.97 -16.26
N GLN A 47 -0.67 7.51 -16.08
CA GLN A 47 0.01 7.53 -14.79
C GLN A 47 -0.81 8.27 -13.73
N ARG A 48 -1.42 9.42 -14.09
CA ARG A 48 -2.34 10.15 -13.18
C ARG A 48 -3.56 9.32 -12.81
N ARG A 49 -4.15 8.61 -13.76
CA ARG A 49 -5.30 7.74 -13.51
C ARG A 49 -4.94 6.62 -12.54
N LEU A 50 -3.83 5.93 -12.75
CA LEU A 50 -3.36 4.87 -11.84
C LEU A 50 -3.04 5.43 -10.44
N TYR A 51 -2.42 6.60 -10.38
CA TYR A 51 -2.14 7.27 -9.10
C TYR A 51 -3.44 7.63 -8.34
N SER A 52 -4.45 8.11 -9.05
CA SER A 52 -5.76 8.40 -8.46
C SER A 52 -6.43 7.15 -7.90
N LEU A 53 -6.38 6.03 -8.63
CA LEU A 53 -6.91 4.75 -8.15
C LEU A 53 -6.14 4.24 -6.91
N ALA A 54 -4.83 4.38 -6.90
CA ALA A 54 -4.01 4.00 -5.74
C ALA A 54 -4.35 4.88 -4.52
N THR A 55 -4.52 6.17 -4.71
CA THR A 55 -4.93 7.10 -3.64
C THR A 55 -6.33 6.76 -3.12
N GLU A 56 -7.28 6.48 -4.01
CA GLU A 56 -8.64 6.07 -3.65
C GLU A 56 -8.64 4.78 -2.81
N HIS A 57 -7.85 3.79 -3.21
CA HIS A 57 -7.66 2.55 -2.46
C HIS A 57 -7.18 2.81 -1.02
N ILE A 58 -6.10 3.60 -0.85
CA ILE A 58 -5.57 3.95 0.48
C ILE A 58 -6.64 4.67 1.31
N GLN A 59 -7.30 5.68 0.74
CA GLN A 59 -8.31 6.47 1.47
C GLN A 59 -9.49 5.63 1.91
N HIS A 60 -10.03 4.77 1.02
CA HIS A 60 -11.13 3.87 1.34
C HIS A 60 -10.75 2.89 2.46
N ASN A 61 -9.61 2.22 2.32
CA ASN A 61 -9.20 1.19 3.26
C ASN A 61 -8.90 1.75 4.65
N LYS A 62 -8.26 2.90 4.75
CA LYS A 62 -7.97 3.51 6.06
C LYS A 62 -9.24 3.91 6.83
N GLU A 63 -10.33 4.28 6.13
CA GLU A 63 -11.59 4.67 6.77
C GLU A 63 -12.32 3.47 7.44
N LEU A 64 -11.99 2.24 7.03
CA LEU A 64 -12.55 1.03 7.60
C LEU A 64 -11.92 0.62 8.93
N ILE A 65 -10.76 1.17 9.27
CA ILE A 65 -9.92 0.68 10.36
C ILE A 65 -10.07 1.53 11.61
N LYS A 66 -10.44 0.85 12.69
CA LYS A 66 -10.39 1.36 14.07
C LYS A 66 -10.24 0.21 15.04
N THR A 67 -9.96 0.51 16.30
CA THR A 67 -9.92 -0.50 17.36
C THR A 67 -11.19 -1.36 17.37
N GLY A 68 -11.01 -2.68 17.35
CA GLY A 68 -12.08 -3.68 17.35
C GLY A 68 -12.58 -4.12 15.97
N THR A 69 -12.24 -3.44 14.88
CA THR A 69 -12.54 -3.95 13.53
C THR A 69 -11.80 -5.26 13.31
N SER A 70 -12.50 -6.34 12.94
CA SER A 70 -11.84 -7.61 12.64
C SER A 70 -11.14 -7.57 11.30
N PHE A 71 -10.05 -8.33 11.15
CA PHE A 71 -9.32 -8.43 9.87
C PHE A 71 -10.22 -8.97 8.76
N ARG A 72 -11.12 -9.89 9.09
CA ARG A 72 -12.12 -10.42 8.14
C ARG A 72 -13.10 -9.35 7.69
N GLU A 73 -13.67 -8.59 8.63
CA GLU A 73 -14.60 -7.51 8.30
C GLU A 73 -13.92 -6.45 7.42
N PHE A 74 -12.68 -6.09 7.74
CA PHE A 74 -11.88 -5.20 6.90
C PHE A 74 -11.71 -5.77 5.49
N ALA A 75 -11.23 -7.02 5.37
CA ALA A 75 -10.96 -7.64 4.07
C ALA A 75 -12.23 -7.73 3.20
N GLU A 76 -13.38 -8.08 3.79
CA GLU A 76 -14.67 -8.17 3.09
C GLU A 76 -15.22 -6.81 2.60
N LYS A 77 -14.83 -5.72 3.25
CA LYS A 77 -15.24 -4.35 2.92
C LYS A 77 -14.18 -3.54 2.19
N SER A 78 -12.99 -4.10 2.03
CA SER A 78 -11.86 -3.41 1.40
C SER A 78 -12.18 -2.96 -0.02
N TRP A 79 -11.41 -1.98 -0.48
CA TRP A 79 -11.56 -1.46 -1.83
C TRP A 79 -11.41 -2.57 -2.88
N VAL A 80 -12.36 -2.63 -3.80
CA VAL A 80 -12.39 -3.68 -4.83
C VAL A 80 -11.43 -3.34 -5.95
N LEU A 81 -10.43 -4.18 -6.12
CA LEU A 81 -9.44 -4.02 -7.18
C LEU A 81 -10.10 -4.16 -8.57
N PRO A 82 -9.84 -3.27 -9.54
CA PRO A 82 -10.34 -3.44 -10.90
C PRO A 82 -9.85 -4.74 -11.54
N ASP A 83 -10.73 -5.43 -12.28
CA ASP A 83 -10.44 -6.73 -12.88
C ASP A 83 -9.17 -6.73 -13.75
N ASN A 84 -8.93 -5.63 -14.48
CA ASN A 84 -7.75 -5.47 -15.33
C ASN A 84 -6.44 -5.23 -14.55
N CYS A 85 -6.51 -4.93 -13.24
CA CYS A 85 -5.36 -4.83 -12.36
C CYS A 85 -5.12 -6.09 -11.54
N TYR A 86 -6.09 -6.98 -11.46
CA TYR A 86 -6.12 -8.10 -10.52
C TYR A 86 -4.88 -9.01 -10.60
N HIS A 87 -4.45 -9.41 -11.79
CA HIS A 87 -3.31 -10.32 -11.94
C HIS A 87 -1.94 -9.65 -11.78
N ASN A 88 -1.93 -8.37 -11.50
CA ASN A 88 -0.71 -7.57 -11.33
C ASN A 88 -0.66 -6.83 -9.99
N HIS A 89 -1.53 -7.21 -9.03
CA HIS A 89 -1.61 -6.54 -7.73
C HIS A 89 -0.56 -7.06 -6.74
N TYR A 90 -0.22 -6.22 -5.78
CA TYR A 90 0.48 -6.63 -4.57
C TYR A 90 -0.51 -7.37 -3.64
N PRO A 91 -0.15 -8.52 -3.07
CA PRO A 91 -1.10 -9.32 -2.31
C PRO A 91 -1.52 -8.71 -0.97
N CYS A 92 -0.70 -7.84 -0.38
CA CYS A 92 -0.97 -7.19 0.89
C CYS A 92 -1.77 -5.91 0.73
N MET A 93 -2.70 -5.66 1.64
CA MET A 93 -3.39 -4.38 1.78
C MET A 93 -2.98 -3.66 3.07
N ILE A 94 -2.72 -4.45 4.10
CA ILE A 94 -2.34 -4.00 5.44
C ILE A 94 -1.32 -4.97 6.00
N HIS A 95 -0.25 -4.43 6.56
CA HIS A 95 0.64 -5.22 7.42
C HIS A 95 0.98 -4.49 8.72
N GLY A 96 1.39 -5.26 9.71
CA GLY A 96 1.91 -4.71 10.95
C GLY A 96 3.33 -4.21 10.76
N ILE A 97 3.69 -3.17 11.51
CA ILE A 97 5.03 -2.58 11.49
C ILE A 97 5.46 -2.17 12.89
N GLY A 98 6.74 -2.32 13.19
CA GLY A 98 7.30 -2.00 14.50
C GLY A 98 8.59 -2.75 14.75
N LEU A 99 8.63 -3.64 15.75
CA LEU A 99 9.77 -4.56 15.97
C LEU A 99 9.73 -5.77 15.01
N CYS A 100 8.66 -5.91 14.27
CA CYS A 100 8.49 -6.88 13.20
C CYS A 100 7.91 -6.12 12.02
N ASP A 101 8.34 -6.43 10.83
CA ASP A 101 7.76 -5.97 9.59
C ASP A 101 6.90 -7.06 8.97
N GLU A 102 5.89 -6.70 8.16
CA GLU A 102 5.00 -7.61 7.44
C GLU A 102 4.06 -8.48 8.32
N TRP A 103 3.92 -8.24 9.63
CA TRP A 103 3.02 -9.03 10.45
C TRP A 103 2.23 -8.19 11.47
N PRO A 104 0.88 -8.38 11.58
CA PRO A 104 0.04 -9.28 10.76
C PRO A 104 -0.03 -8.85 9.30
N PHE A 105 -0.28 -9.83 8.41
CA PHE A 105 -0.40 -9.62 6.97
C PHE A 105 -1.86 -9.83 6.55
N ILE A 106 -2.52 -8.79 6.01
CA ILE A 106 -3.92 -8.84 5.59
C ILE A 106 -4.00 -8.73 4.08
N ALA A 107 -4.24 -9.88 3.45
CA ALA A 107 -4.34 -10.01 2.00
C ALA A 107 -5.72 -9.61 1.47
N TYR A 108 -5.79 -9.40 0.15
CA TYR A 108 -7.08 -9.30 -0.54
C TYR A 108 -7.92 -10.58 -0.35
N PRO A 109 -9.24 -10.49 -0.14
CA PRO A 109 -10.13 -11.64 0.09
C PRO A 109 -10.50 -12.32 -1.23
N ASN A 110 -9.52 -12.77 -1.98
CA ASN A 110 -9.70 -13.36 -3.30
C ASN A 110 -9.33 -14.84 -3.35
N LYS A 111 -9.49 -15.48 -4.51
CA LYS A 111 -9.26 -16.91 -4.68
C LYS A 111 -7.80 -17.32 -4.47
N ASP A 112 -6.86 -16.42 -4.75
CA ASP A 112 -5.42 -16.70 -4.66
C ASP A 112 -4.96 -16.76 -3.20
N PHE A 113 -5.70 -16.06 -2.31
CA PHE A 113 -5.47 -16.01 -0.87
C PHE A 113 -6.61 -16.63 -0.06
N SER A 114 -7.29 -17.63 -0.61
CA SER A 114 -8.39 -18.35 0.05
C SER A 114 -7.99 -18.96 1.40
N ASN A 115 -6.70 -19.22 1.62
CA ASN A 115 -6.13 -19.74 2.87
C ASN A 115 -5.55 -18.65 3.77
N ALA A 116 -5.70 -17.37 3.43
CA ALA A 116 -5.25 -16.28 4.28
C ALA A 116 -5.95 -16.35 5.64
N ASP A 117 -5.19 -16.24 6.71
CA ASP A 117 -5.72 -16.19 8.06
C ASP A 117 -6.19 -14.76 8.36
N PHE A 118 -7.50 -14.57 8.36
CA PHE A 118 -8.14 -13.33 8.79
C PHE A 118 -8.60 -13.38 10.25
N SER A 119 -8.02 -14.26 11.05
CA SER A 119 -8.26 -14.28 12.49
C SER A 119 -7.61 -13.07 13.17
N GLY A 120 -8.33 -12.48 14.13
CA GLY A 120 -7.85 -11.30 14.84
C GLY A 120 -8.60 -10.02 14.51
N HIS A 121 -8.17 -8.95 15.13
CA HIS A 121 -8.76 -7.63 14.99
C HIS A 121 -7.71 -6.54 15.21
N PHE A 122 -7.97 -5.34 14.74
CA PHE A 122 -7.12 -4.20 15.01
C PHE A 122 -7.27 -3.79 16.48
N GLU A 123 -6.15 -3.78 17.20
CA GLU A 123 -6.09 -3.36 18.60
C GLU A 123 -5.59 -1.93 18.73
N GLU A 124 -5.99 -1.26 19.80
CA GLU A 124 -5.52 0.10 20.09
C GLU A 124 -3.99 0.12 20.26
N ASN A 125 -3.36 1.12 19.64
CA ASN A 125 -1.91 1.30 19.56
C ASN A 125 -1.15 0.31 18.66
N MET A 126 -1.81 -0.58 17.94
CA MET A 126 -1.13 -1.25 16.83
C MET A 126 -0.58 -0.21 15.84
N THR A 127 0.63 -0.44 15.36
CA THR A 127 1.20 0.30 14.22
C THR A 127 1.10 -0.58 12.99
N ILE A 128 0.59 0.00 11.91
CA ILE A 128 0.30 -0.70 10.66
C ILE A 128 0.67 0.16 9.47
N CYS A 129 0.96 -0.47 8.35
CA CYS A 129 0.99 0.16 7.04
C CYS A 129 -0.31 -0.13 6.28
N VAL A 130 -0.78 0.86 5.53
CA VAL A 130 -1.86 0.71 4.55
C VAL A 130 -1.24 0.96 3.19
N GLU A 131 -1.27 -0.06 2.33
CA GLU A 131 -0.52 -0.07 1.09
C GLU A 131 -1.32 -0.55 -0.11
N THR A 132 -0.85 -0.22 -1.30
CA THR A 132 -1.41 -0.70 -2.55
C THR A 132 -0.42 -0.62 -3.70
N TYR A 133 -0.58 -1.51 -4.67
CA TYR A 133 0.01 -1.38 -6.00
C TYR A 133 -1.09 -1.45 -7.05
N ILE A 134 -1.16 -0.46 -7.91
CA ILE A 134 -2.11 -0.38 -9.02
C ILE A 134 -1.35 -0.36 -10.36
N GLY A 135 -1.51 -1.42 -11.14
CA GLY A 135 -0.95 -1.54 -12.47
C GLY A 135 -1.79 -2.48 -13.32
N GLU A 136 -2.04 -2.12 -14.57
CA GLU A 136 -2.88 -2.93 -15.44
C GLU A 136 -2.10 -4.12 -16.03
N VAL A 137 -2.78 -5.23 -16.22
CA VAL A 137 -2.23 -6.41 -16.87
C VAL A 137 -1.87 -6.08 -18.33
N GLY A 138 -0.61 -6.30 -18.69
CA GLY A 138 -0.09 -5.94 -20.00
C GLY A 138 0.25 -4.45 -20.17
N GLY A 139 -0.03 -3.63 -19.16
CA GLY A 139 0.42 -2.24 -19.09
C GLY A 139 1.92 -2.15 -18.79
N LYS A 140 2.46 -0.94 -18.93
CA LYS A 140 3.87 -0.65 -18.64
C LYS A 140 4.05 0.11 -17.33
N GLU A 141 2.98 0.70 -16.82
CA GLU A 141 2.96 1.62 -15.70
C GLU A 141 2.39 0.94 -14.45
N GLY A 142 2.84 1.38 -13.29
CA GLY A 142 2.32 0.95 -12.00
C GLY A 142 2.65 1.96 -10.91
N VAL A 143 1.73 2.10 -9.96
CA VAL A 143 1.84 3.04 -8.84
C VAL A 143 1.79 2.25 -7.53
N LYS A 144 2.83 2.36 -6.71
CA LYS A 144 2.89 1.86 -5.34
C LYS A 144 2.76 3.05 -4.39
N LEU A 145 1.82 2.95 -3.47
CA LEU A 145 1.62 3.94 -2.39
C LEU A 145 1.44 3.22 -1.06
N GLU A 146 1.94 3.84 0.00
CA GLU A 146 1.87 3.32 1.35
C GLU A 146 2.06 4.41 2.39
N ASP A 147 1.34 4.33 3.48
CA ASP A 147 1.52 5.16 4.67
C ASP A 147 1.43 4.34 5.95
N GLN A 148 2.19 4.78 6.94
CA GLN A 148 2.24 4.18 8.27
C GLN A 148 1.28 4.90 9.24
N TYR A 149 0.54 4.11 10.01
CA TYR A 149 -0.49 4.59 10.94
C TYR A 149 -0.42 3.92 12.31
N ARG A 150 -0.99 4.60 13.30
CA ARG A 150 -1.34 4.04 14.60
C ARG A 150 -2.86 3.86 14.68
N VAL A 151 -3.30 2.69 15.11
CA VAL A 151 -4.72 2.38 15.33
C VAL A 151 -5.21 3.05 16.61
N THR A 152 -6.35 3.74 16.54
CA THR A 152 -7.02 4.37 17.67
C THR A 152 -8.49 3.95 17.76
N SER A 153 -9.16 4.29 18.85
CA SER A 153 -10.62 4.07 19.00
C SER A 153 -11.46 4.82 17.96
N ASN A 154 -10.94 5.90 17.40
CA ASN A 154 -11.66 6.78 16.46
C ASN A 154 -11.23 6.64 15.00
N GLY A 155 -10.34 5.71 14.70
CA GLY A 155 -9.76 5.53 13.36
C GLY A 155 -8.24 5.46 13.39
N LEU A 156 -7.59 5.89 12.33
CA LEU A 156 -6.14 5.86 12.18
C LEU A 156 -5.51 7.25 12.41
N GLU A 157 -4.43 7.27 13.16
CA GLU A 157 -3.52 8.42 13.27
C GLU A 157 -2.31 8.19 12.37
N GLN A 158 -2.10 9.07 11.41
CA GLN A 158 -0.98 8.96 10.46
C GLN A 158 0.34 9.28 11.15
N LEU A 159 1.34 8.42 10.97
CA LEU A 159 2.68 8.57 11.51
C LEU A 159 3.66 9.10 10.46
N SER A 160 3.48 8.71 9.19
CA SER A 160 4.25 9.24 8.07
C SER A 160 3.81 10.68 7.75
N SER A 161 4.75 11.57 7.47
CA SER A 161 4.46 12.98 7.18
C SER A 161 4.72 13.37 5.73
N PHE A 162 5.27 12.47 4.92
CA PHE A 162 5.51 12.75 3.51
C PHE A 162 4.18 12.71 2.72
N PRO A 163 3.89 13.72 1.87
CA PRO A 163 2.60 13.79 1.17
C PRO A 163 2.29 12.55 0.33
N LEU A 164 1.03 12.12 0.38
CA LEU A 164 0.51 11.04 -0.49
C LEU A 164 0.11 11.57 -1.87
N GLU A 165 -0.09 12.87 -2.00
CA GLU A 165 -0.52 13.54 -3.24
C GLU A 165 0.55 13.44 -4.31
N GLN A 166 0.10 13.51 -5.57
CA GLN A 166 1.01 13.53 -6.73
C GLN A 166 2.03 14.67 -6.58
N LEU A 167 3.28 14.30 -6.53
CA LEU A 167 4.37 15.26 -6.56
C LEU A 167 4.68 15.57 -8.04
N THR A 168 4.08 16.64 -8.53
CA THR A 168 4.34 17.16 -9.88
C THR A 168 5.57 18.04 -9.86
#